data_ab80b23e6e9bec7207096c2d3e54e95e
#
_entry.id   ab80b23e6e9bec7207096c2d3e54e95e
#
_cell.length_a   1.000
_cell.length_b   1.000
_cell.length_c   1.000
_cell.angle_alpha   90.00
_cell.angle_beta   90.00
_cell.angle_gamma   90.00
#
_symmetry.space_group_name_H-M   'P 1'
#
loop_
_entity.id
_entity.type
_entity.pdbx_description
1 polymer ?
#
loop_
_entity_poly.entity_id
_entity_poly.type
_entity_poly.pdbx_seq_one_letter_code
_entity_poly.pdbx_strand_id
1 'polypeptide(L)'
;VRSSAASDVYKRQVLRSYVAANEGVFECIPPESEEGTWEIKQILDEASSDMAFADFDNDGELEMLTISPFHGEKISIFKKQDGEFKKVYTYEKDAEFAHGIWGGEIAGTQGVLIGHRKGERNLLFFRCTDPEKLTFTADLLDSDIGPANVLHYTNDGEDYILSANREIDEIALYKVEK
;
A
#
# COMPACT_ATOMS: atom_id res chain seq x y z
N VAL A 1 -5.90 -4.89 43.39
CA VAL A 1 -5.16 -4.41 42.20
C VAL A 1 -5.84 -5.00 40.95
N ARG A 2 -6.55 -4.19 40.22
CA ARG A 2 -7.08 -4.57 38.90
C ARG A 2 -5.98 -4.29 37.88
N SER A 3 -5.23 -5.30 37.49
CA SER A 3 -4.40 -5.28 36.31
C SER A 3 -5.34 -5.27 35.09
N SER A 4 -5.38 -4.18 34.35
CA SER A 4 -6.19 -4.09 33.14
C SER A 4 -5.51 -4.90 32.02
N ALA A 5 -6.22 -5.88 31.49
CA ALA A 5 -5.78 -6.70 30.34
C ALA A 5 -5.45 -5.85 29.06
N ALA A 6 -5.79 -4.57 29.06
CA ALA A 6 -5.52 -3.66 27.95
C ALA A 6 -4.01 -3.30 27.79
N SER A 7 -3.20 -3.41 28.87
CA SER A 7 -1.76 -3.09 28.75
C SER A 7 -0.92 -4.23 28.16
N ASP A 8 -1.45 -5.47 28.16
CA ASP A 8 -0.74 -6.64 27.62
C ASP A 8 -0.88 -6.79 26.09
N VAL A 9 -1.95 -6.25 25.51
CA VAL A 9 -2.16 -6.30 24.06
C VAL A 9 -1.20 -5.34 23.32
N TYR A 10 -0.91 -4.17 23.90
CA TYR A 10 0.02 -3.19 23.31
C TYR A 10 1.50 -3.65 23.34
N LYS A 11 1.88 -4.53 24.26
CA LYS A 11 3.28 -5.00 24.37
C LYS A 11 3.66 -6.10 23.37
N ARG A 12 2.74 -6.60 22.56
CA ARG A 12 2.99 -7.70 21.61
C ARG A 12 3.03 -7.28 20.14
N GLN A 13 2.78 -6.03 19.81
CA GLN A 13 2.94 -5.55 18.45
C GLN A 13 4.41 -5.21 18.19
N VAL A 14 5.11 -6.10 17.54
CA VAL A 14 6.43 -5.81 16.99
C VAL A 14 6.21 -4.95 15.76
N LEU A 15 6.56 -3.66 15.86
CA LEU A 15 6.58 -2.76 14.70
C LEU A 15 7.62 -3.28 13.70
N ARG A 16 7.23 -3.42 12.45
CA ARG A 16 8.12 -3.80 11.36
C ARG A 16 8.18 -2.66 10.36
N SER A 17 9.36 -2.45 9.80
CA SER A 17 9.55 -1.50 8.71
C SER A 17 9.85 -2.26 7.42
N TYR A 18 9.47 -1.67 6.30
CA TYR A 18 9.72 -2.25 4.99
C TYR A 18 10.49 -1.25 4.13
N VAL A 19 11.40 -1.76 3.31
CA VAL A 19 12.23 -0.95 2.41
C VAL A 19 12.16 -1.56 1.01
N ALA A 20 11.75 -0.75 0.03
CA ALA A 20 11.85 -1.08 -1.38
C ALA A 20 13.20 -0.60 -1.95
N ALA A 21 13.83 -1.41 -2.77
CA ALA A 21 15.12 -1.14 -3.39
C ALA A 21 15.25 -1.81 -4.77
N ASN A 22 16.34 -1.55 -5.47
CA ASN A 22 16.64 -2.22 -6.74
C ASN A 22 16.85 -3.74 -6.59
N GLU A 23 17.25 -4.17 -5.39
CA GLU A 23 17.45 -5.58 -5.06
C GLU A 23 16.15 -6.28 -4.65
N GLY A 24 15.06 -5.52 -4.43
CA GLY A 24 13.78 -6.06 -4.01
C GLY A 24 13.17 -5.36 -2.81
N VAL A 25 12.31 -6.06 -2.06
CA VAL A 25 11.68 -5.55 -0.83
C VAL A 25 12.23 -6.28 0.38
N PHE A 26 12.56 -5.52 1.41
CA PHE A 26 13.14 -5.99 2.66
C PHE A 26 12.22 -5.68 3.84
N GLU A 27 12.03 -6.67 4.70
CA GLU A 27 11.42 -6.53 6.02
C GLU A 27 12.53 -6.24 7.04
N CYS A 28 12.38 -5.18 7.83
CA CYS A 28 13.29 -4.78 8.88
C CYS A 28 12.62 -5.00 10.24
N ILE A 29 13.13 -5.93 11.01
CA ILE A 29 12.60 -6.32 12.32
C ILE A 29 13.46 -5.67 13.39
N PRO A 30 12.88 -4.83 14.28
CA PRO A 30 13.63 -4.17 15.33
C PRO A 30 14.13 -5.18 16.37
N PRO A 31 15.27 -4.93 17.03
CA PRO A 31 15.75 -5.76 18.10
C PRO A 31 14.85 -5.66 19.35
N GLU A 32 14.90 -6.66 20.22
CA GLU A 32 14.18 -6.66 21.50
C GLU A 32 14.72 -5.62 22.50
N SER A 33 15.95 -5.15 22.30
CA SER A 33 16.61 -4.16 23.14
C SER A 33 17.20 -3.01 22.34
N GLU A 34 17.36 -1.83 22.95
CA GLU A 34 17.93 -0.63 22.31
C GLU A 34 19.36 -0.83 21.78
N GLU A 35 20.14 -1.74 22.37
CA GLU A 35 21.52 -2.04 21.98
C GLU A 35 21.61 -3.15 20.93
N GLY A 36 20.48 -3.75 20.52
CA GLY A 36 20.41 -4.85 19.57
C GLY A 36 20.60 -4.40 18.12
N THR A 37 20.79 -5.38 17.23
CA THR A 37 20.91 -5.16 15.79
C THR A 37 19.60 -5.51 15.11
N TRP A 38 19.17 -4.70 14.12
CA TRP A 38 18.00 -4.99 13.29
C TRP A 38 18.23 -6.25 12.46
N GLU A 39 17.25 -7.13 12.42
CA GLU A 39 17.21 -8.22 11.47
C GLU A 39 16.64 -7.69 10.14
N ILE A 40 17.34 -7.94 9.03
CA ILE A 40 16.91 -7.54 7.68
C ILE A 40 16.70 -8.81 6.87
N LYS A 41 15.47 -8.99 6.39
CA LYS A 41 15.07 -10.14 5.59
C LYS A 41 14.54 -9.68 4.25
N GLN A 42 15.13 -10.16 3.16
CA GLN A 42 14.55 -9.98 1.83
C GLN A 42 13.27 -10.82 1.72
N ILE A 43 12.14 -10.17 1.39
CA ILE A 43 10.82 -10.81 1.27
C ILE A 43 10.33 -10.88 -0.17
N LEU A 44 10.90 -10.06 -1.06
CA LEU A 44 10.66 -10.10 -2.51
C LEU A 44 11.98 -9.85 -3.24
N ASP A 45 12.28 -10.71 -4.22
CA ASP A 45 13.42 -10.58 -5.14
C ASP A 45 12.94 -10.00 -6.48
N GLU A 46 12.32 -8.82 -6.42
CA GLU A 46 11.94 -8.04 -7.60
C GLU A 46 12.13 -6.56 -7.30
N ALA A 47 12.92 -5.88 -8.12
CA ALA A 47 13.23 -4.47 -7.99
C ALA A 47 11.96 -3.63 -7.84
N SER A 48 11.92 -2.78 -6.82
CA SER A 48 10.75 -1.96 -6.48
C SER A 48 11.19 -0.58 -6.00
N SER A 49 10.42 0.46 -6.33
CA SER A 49 10.66 1.82 -5.83
C SER A 49 9.83 2.15 -4.59
N ASP A 50 8.67 1.53 -4.46
CA ASP A 50 7.78 1.70 -3.30
C ASP A 50 6.84 0.49 -3.18
N MET A 51 6.19 0.33 -2.00
CA MET A 51 5.20 -0.72 -1.77
C MET A 51 4.17 -0.28 -0.71
N ALA A 52 3.00 -0.92 -0.78
CA ALA A 52 1.99 -0.88 0.28
C ALA A 52 1.37 -2.26 0.48
N PHE A 53 0.75 -2.45 1.64
CA PHE A 53 0.10 -3.68 2.01
C PHE A 53 -1.39 -3.46 2.23
N ALA A 54 -2.22 -4.43 1.82
CA ALA A 54 -3.63 -4.51 2.12
C ALA A 54 -4.07 -5.99 2.12
N ASP A 55 -5.08 -6.32 2.91
CA ASP A 55 -5.71 -7.65 2.90
C ASP A 55 -6.78 -7.66 1.79
N PHE A 56 -6.32 -7.72 0.53
CA PHE A 56 -7.18 -7.52 -0.65
C PHE A 56 -8.32 -8.53 -0.77
N ASP A 57 -8.11 -9.76 -0.34
CA ASP A 57 -9.10 -10.83 -0.44
C ASP A 57 -9.78 -11.19 0.89
N ASN A 58 -9.45 -10.45 1.96
CA ASN A 58 -10.01 -10.59 3.31
C ASN A 58 -9.78 -11.99 3.94
N ASP A 59 -8.63 -12.60 3.67
CA ASP A 59 -8.24 -13.88 4.26
C ASP A 59 -7.42 -13.74 5.56
N GLY A 60 -7.08 -12.52 5.94
CA GLY A 60 -6.32 -12.16 7.13
C GLY A 60 -4.80 -12.12 6.91
N GLU A 61 -4.30 -12.43 5.71
CA GLU A 61 -2.92 -12.23 5.30
C GLU A 61 -2.83 -11.02 4.37
N LEU A 62 -1.74 -10.24 4.48
CA LEU A 62 -1.57 -9.04 3.67
C LEU A 62 -0.91 -9.40 2.34
N GLU A 63 -1.53 -8.96 1.25
CA GLU A 63 -0.90 -8.87 -0.06
C GLU A 63 -0.07 -7.59 -0.14
N MET A 64 0.96 -7.64 -0.98
CA MET A 64 1.85 -6.52 -1.25
C MET A 64 1.65 -5.99 -2.67
N LEU A 65 1.33 -4.70 -2.79
CA LEU A 65 1.38 -4.00 -4.07
C LEU A 65 2.70 -3.25 -4.17
N THR A 66 3.38 -3.36 -5.32
CA THR A 66 4.66 -2.67 -5.58
C THR A 66 4.58 -1.77 -6.81
N ILE A 67 5.40 -0.72 -6.79
CA ILE A 67 5.72 0.12 -7.94
C ILE A 67 7.11 -0.30 -8.45
N SER A 68 7.26 -0.50 -9.77
CA SER A 68 8.55 -0.81 -10.39
C SER A 68 9.59 0.31 -10.16
N PRO A 69 10.91 0.01 -10.22
CA PRO A 69 11.92 1.04 -9.97
C PRO A 69 11.94 2.05 -11.11
N PHE A 70 12.40 3.03 -10.86
CA PHE A 70 12.64 4.30 -10.20
C PHE A 70 11.49 5.25 -10.57
N HIS A 71 10.48 5.43 -9.73
CA HIS A 71 9.21 6.05 -10.10
C HIS A 71 8.66 5.41 -11.39
N GLY A 72 8.61 4.08 -11.39
CA GLY A 72 8.28 3.29 -12.57
C GLY A 72 6.80 3.37 -12.95
N GLU A 73 6.47 2.65 -13.99
CA GLU A 73 5.14 2.67 -14.60
C GLU A 73 4.36 1.38 -14.37
N LYS A 74 5.03 0.31 -13.91
CA LYS A 74 4.37 -0.98 -13.68
C LYS A 74 3.98 -1.13 -12.21
N ILE A 75 2.75 -1.57 -12.02
CA ILE A 75 2.16 -1.89 -10.71
C ILE A 75 1.90 -3.39 -10.68
N SER A 76 2.40 -4.07 -9.64
CA SER A 76 2.21 -5.51 -9.45
C SER A 76 1.67 -5.81 -8.06
N ILE A 77 0.85 -6.86 -7.93
CA ILE A 77 0.36 -7.36 -6.64
C ILE A 77 0.91 -8.76 -6.42
N PHE A 78 1.36 -9.01 -5.21
CA PHE A 78 1.95 -10.27 -4.76
C PHE A 78 1.18 -10.80 -3.57
N LYS A 79 0.84 -12.09 -3.61
CA LYS A 79 0.26 -12.83 -2.49
C LYS A 79 1.25 -13.82 -1.94
N LYS A 80 1.25 -14.03 -0.63
CA LYS A 80 2.11 -15.00 0.01
C LYS A 80 1.60 -16.42 -0.24
N GLN A 81 2.45 -17.28 -0.78
CA GLN A 81 2.19 -18.68 -1.08
C GLN A 81 3.39 -19.50 -0.61
N ASP A 82 3.17 -20.49 0.24
CA ASP A 82 4.24 -21.33 0.82
C ASP A 82 5.36 -20.52 1.52
N GLY A 83 5.00 -19.36 2.11
CA GLY A 83 5.91 -18.48 2.83
C GLY A 83 6.66 -17.47 1.95
N GLU A 84 6.46 -17.46 0.64
CA GLU A 84 7.09 -16.55 -0.33
C GLU A 84 6.03 -15.71 -1.06
N PHE A 85 6.37 -14.45 -1.37
CA PHE A 85 5.51 -13.60 -2.21
C PHE A 85 5.59 -14.03 -3.68
N LYS A 86 4.44 -14.39 -4.25
CA LYS A 86 4.29 -14.73 -5.67
C LYS A 86 3.43 -13.69 -6.34
N LYS A 87 3.82 -13.26 -7.55
CA LYS A 87 3.07 -12.29 -8.33
C LYS A 87 1.73 -12.90 -8.78
N VAL A 88 0.63 -12.25 -8.42
CA VAL A 88 -0.74 -12.66 -8.76
C VAL A 88 -1.42 -11.72 -9.74
N TYR A 89 -0.92 -10.48 -9.86
CA TYR A 89 -1.48 -9.48 -10.76
C TYR A 89 -0.42 -8.51 -11.26
N THR A 90 -0.58 -8.03 -12.48
CA THR A 90 0.12 -6.86 -13.02
C THR A 90 -0.90 -5.96 -13.71
N TYR A 91 -0.88 -4.68 -13.40
CA TYR A 91 -1.70 -3.68 -14.04
C TYR A 91 -1.36 -3.57 -15.52
N GLU A 92 -2.39 -3.69 -16.39
CA GLU A 92 -2.19 -3.78 -17.83
C GLU A 92 -1.78 -2.44 -18.47
N LYS A 93 -2.19 -1.32 -17.85
CA LYS A 93 -1.84 0.02 -18.32
C LYS A 93 -0.54 0.48 -17.67
N ASP A 94 0.01 1.58 -18.18
CA ASP A 94 1.15 2.24 -17.58
C ASP A 94 0.67 3.31 -16.58
N ALA A 95 1.19 3.26 -15.36
CA ALA A 95 1.02 4.31 -14.37
C ALA A 95 2.31 5.14 -14.32
N GLU A 96 2.56 5.89 -15.40
CA GLU A 96 3.84 6.57 -15.64
C GLU A 96 4.23 7.50 -14.48
N PHE A 97 5.42 7.29 -13.92
CA PHE A 97 5.94 8.02 -12.79
C PHE A 97 5.04 7.88 -11.55
N ALA A 98 4.70 6.63 -11.20
CA ALA A 98 3.97 6.33 -9.97
C ALA A 98 4.76 6.78 -8.74
N HIS A 99 4.11 7.50 -7.83
CA HIS A 99 4.78 8.17 -6.71
C HIS A 99 3.96 8.17 -5.42
N GLY A 100 2.67 8.54 -5.47
CA GLY A 100 1.80 8.50 -4.29
C GLY A 100 1.32 7.07 -4.04
N ILE A 101 1.48 6.56 -2.83
CA ILE A 101 0.99 5.23 -2.44
C ILE A 101 0.44 5.24 -1.02
N TRP A 102 -0.68 4.56 -0.80
CA TRP A 102 -1.24 4.30 0.50
C TRP A 102 -2.04 2.98 0.46
N GLY A 103 -1.94 2.12 1.48
CA GLY A 103 -2.64 0.84 1.56
C GLY A 103 -3.44 0.69 2.84
N GLY A 104 -4.60 0.06 2.75
CA GLY A 104 -5.49 -0.22 3.87
C GLY A 104 -6.97 -0.29 3.46
N GLU A 105 -7.85 -0.08 4.44
CA GLU A 105 -9.30 -0.11 4.24
C GLU A 105 -9.86 1.29 4.01
N ILE A 106 -10.68 1.45 2.97
CA ILE A 106 -11.44 2.66 2.67
C ILE A 106 -12.92 2.28 2.55
N ALA A 107 -13.77 2.82 3.42
CA ALA A 107 -15.21 2.59 3.42
C ALA A 107 -15.61 1.09 3.39
N GLY A 108 -14.86 0.25 4.11
CA GLY A 108 -15.09 -1.20 4.18
C GLY A 108 -14.48 -2.00 3.04
N THR A 109 -13.69 -1.38 2.16
CA THR A 109 -13.01 -2.06 1.06
C THR A 109 -11.50 -2.00 1.25
N GLN A 110 -10.84 -3.15 1.28
CA GLN A 110 -9.39 -3.26 1.34
C GLN A 110 -8.77 -2.96 -0.02
N GLY A 111 -7.68 -2.19 -0.04
CA GLY A 111 -7.00 -1.87 -1.29
C GLY A 111 -5.83 -0.90 -1.15
N VAL A 112 -5.34 -0.43 -2.29
CA VAL A 112 -4.20 0.49 -2.36
C VAL A 112 -4.51 1.65 -3.29
N LEU A 113 -4.31 2.87 -2.79
CA LEU A 113 -4.30 4.10 -3.60
C LEU A 113 -2.95 4.24 -4.30
N ILE A 114 -2.98 4.58 -5.58
CA ILE A 114 -1.81 4.93 -6.38
C ILE A 114 -2.06 6.25 -7.09
N GLY A 115 -1.14 7.18 -6.92
CA GLY A 115 -1.05 8.40 -7.70
C GLY A 115 0.11 8.34 -8.68
N HIS A 116 -0.09 8.68 -9.96
CA HIS A 116 1.00 8.79 -10.92
C HIS A 116 1.03 10.15 -11.62
N ARG A 117 2.25 10.64 -11.92
CA ARG A 117 2.51 12.04 -12.22
C ARG A 117 2.76 12.34 -13.69
N LYS A 118 2.85 11.32 -14.54
CA LYS A 118 3.00 11.44 -16.00
C LYS A 118 1.92 10.63 -16.70
N GLY A 119 1.84 10.73 -18.02
CA GLY A 119 0.79 10.09 -18.81
C GLY A 119 -0.58 10.67 -18.47
N GLU A 120 -1.52 9.81 -18.10
CA GLU A 120 -2.90 10.17 -17.72
C GLU A 120 -2.99 10.90 -16.37
N ARG A 121 -1.95 10.88 -15.53
CA ARG A 121 -1.84 11.57 -14.24
C ARG A 121 -2.99 11.27 -13.28
N ASN A 122 -3.35 10.00 -13.16
CA ASN A 122 -4.51 9.53 -12.44
C ASN A 122 -4.26 9.34 -10.93
N LEU A 123 -5.35 9.41 -10.17
CA LEU A 123 -5.52 8.80 -8.86
C LEU A 123 -6.33 7.52 -9.02
N LEU A 124 -5.74 6.38 -8.66
CA LEU A 124 -6.31 5.04 -8.83
C LEU A 124 -6.50 4.36 -7.46
N PHE A 125 -7.55 3.55 -7.34
CA PHE A 125 -7.73 2.65 -6.20
C PHE A 125 -7.75 1.20 -6.67
N PHE A 126 -6.72 0.45 -6.30
CA PHE A 126 -6.60 -0.98 -6.60
C PHE A 126 -7.33 -1.77 -5.52
N ARG A 127 -8.24 -2.67 -5.93
CA ARG A 127 -8.97 -3.58 -5.04
C ARG A 127 -9.20 -4.94 -5.68
N CYS A 128 -9.46 -5.95 -4.85
CA CYS A 128 -9.88 -7.27 -5.32
C CYS A 128 -11.38 -7.26 -5.63
N THR A 129 -11.77 -7.88 -6.74
CA THR A 129 -13.17 -8.02 -7.16
C THR A 129 -13.69 -9.46 -7.09
N ASP A 130 -12.79 -10.44 -7.08
CA ASP A 130 -13.10 -11.86 -6.92
C ASP A 130 -11.97 -12.51 -6.10
N PRO A 131 -12.14 -12.67 -4.77
CA PRO A 131 -11.14 -13.25 -3.89
C PRO A 131 -10.75 -14.70 -4.23
N GLU A 132 -11.70 -15.49 -4.74
CA GLU A 132 -11.43 -16.90 -5.09
C GLU A 132 -10.52 -17.02 -6.30
N LYS A 133 -10.62 -16.08 -7.25
CA LYS A 133 -9.83 -16.06 -8.49
C LYS A 133 -8.68 -15.07 -8.46
N LEU A 134 -8.53 -14.31 -7.36
CA LEU A 134 -7.57 -13.22 -7.23
C LEU A 134 -7.64 -12.25 -8.42
N THR A 135 -8.86 -11.79 -8.71
CA THR A 135 -9.11 -10.82 -9.78
C THR A 135 -9.10 -9.42 -9.18
N PHE A 136 -8.33 -8.52 -9.80
CA PHE A 136 -8.15 -7.15 -9.33
C PHE A 136 -8.65 -6.14 -10.35
N THR A 137 -9.03 -4.97 -9.87
CA THR A 137 -9.34 -3.78 -10.68
C THR A 137 -8.60 -2.56 -10.14
N ALA A 138 -8.45 -1.57 -11.01
CA ALA A 138 -8.00 -0.23 -10.64
C ALA A 138 -9.13 0.76 -10.97
N ASP A 139 -9.85 1.20 -9.94
CA ASP A 139 -10.90 2.19 -10.10
C ASP A 139 -10.26 3.59 -10.26
N LEU A 140 -10.69 4.31 -11.27
CA LEU A 140 -10.27 5.70 -11.49
C LEU A 140 -11.04 6.62 -10.54
N LEU A 141 -10.34 7.26 -9.61
CA LEU A 141 -10.93 8.22 -8.68
C LEU A 141 -10.88 9.65 -9.23
N ASP A 142 -9.76 10.03 -9.84
CA ASP A 142 -9.59 11.31 -10.51
C ASP A 142 -8.49 11.22 -11.59
N SER A 143 -8.48 12.16 -12.52
CA SER A 143 -7.59 12.14 -13.67
C SER A 143 -6.99 13.51 -13.96
N ASP A 144 -5.84 13.50 -14.64
CA ASP A 144 -5.12 14.71 -15.09
C ASP A 144 -4.62 15.62 -13.95
N ILE A 145 -4.48 15.07 -12.73
CA ILE A 145 -4.12 15.81 -11.51
C ILE A 145 -2.68 15.57 -11.05
N GLY A 146 -2.06 14.45 -11.39
CA GLY A 146 -0.67 14.12 -11.06
C GLY A 146 -0.35 14.03 -9.56
N PRO A 147 -0.99 13.09 -8.82
CA PRO A 147 -0.79 12.98 -7.38
C PRO A 147 0.65 12.58 -7.03
N ALA A 148 1.34 13.41 -6.26
CA ALA A 148 2.67 13.14 -5.73
C ALA A 148 2.64 12.47 -4.36
N ASN A 149 1.53 12.60 -3.62
CA ASN A 149 1.31 11.90 -2.37
C ASN A 149 -0.19 11.72 -2.13
N VAL A 150 -0.56 10.66 -1.44
CA VAL A 150 -1.93 10.33 -1.09
C VAL A 150 -2.00 9.80 0.33
N LEU A 151 -3.10 10.09 1.01
CA LEU A 151 -3.35 9.63 2.36
C LEU A 151 -4.86 9.39 2.53
N HIS A 152 -5.23 8.30 3.18
CA HIS A 152 -6.58 8.10 3.69
C HIS A 152 -6.62 8.36 5.19
N TYR A 153 -7.74 8.92 5.67
CA TYR A 153 -8.04 9.02 7.09
C TYR A 153 -9.55 9.02 7.32
N THR A 154 -9.95 8.60 8.53
CA THR A 154 -11.35 8.63 8.97
C THR A 154 -11.55 9.74 9.98
N ASN A 155 -12.60 10.53 9.81
CA ASN A 155 -13.01 11.55 10.76
C ASN A 155 -14.54 11.50 10.96
N ASP A 156 -14.97 11.42 12.22
CA ASP A 156 -16.39 11.31 12.60
C ASP A 156 -17.14 10.16 11.89
N GLY A 157 -16.44 9.04 11.60
CA GLY A 157 -17.01 7.87 10.94
C GLY A 157 -17.17 8.01 9.42
N GLU A 158 -16.65 9.09 8.85
CA GLU A 158 -16.58 9.31 7.40
C GLU A 158 -15.14 9.16 6.89
N ASP A 159 -14.98 8.60 5.71
CA ASP A 159 -13.71 8.33 5.08
C ASP A 159 -13.32 9.46 4.12
N TYR A 160 -12.07 9.86 4.16
CA TYR A 160 -11.51 10.94 3.35
C TYR A 160 -10.20 10.52 2.70
N ILE A 161 -9.99 10.93 1.45
CA ILE A 161 -8.71 10.82 0.75
C ILE A 161 -8.16 12.23 0.57
N LEU A 162 -6.94 12.45 1.05
CA LEU A 162 -6.17 13.66 0.80
C LEU A 162 -5.14 13.38 -0.29
N SER A 163 -5.10 14.22 -1.32
CA SER A 163 -4.17 14.10 -2.44
C SER A 163 -3.39 15.41 -2.65
N ALA A 164 -2.08 15.28 -2.79
CA ALA A 164 -1.21 16.37 -3.19
C ALA A 164 -0.99 16.31 -4.72
N ASN A 165 -1.81 17.03 -5.47
CA ASN A 165 -1.86 17.05 -6.93
C ASN A 165 -0.82 18.01 -7.49
N ARG A 166 0.44 17.56 -7.51
CA ARG A 166 1.59 18.42 -7.81
C ARG A 166 1.54 19.04 -9.19
N GLU A 167 1.05 18.33 -10.18
CA GLU A 167 1.12 18.78 -11.58
C GLU A 167 0.09 19.88 -11.91
N ILE A 168 -0.80 20.20 -10.96
CA ILE A 168 -1.78 21.29 -11.05
C ILE A 168 -1.74 22.22 -9.82
N ASP A 169 -0.68 22.12 -8.99
CA ASP A 169 -0.48 22.95 -7.79
C ASP A 169 -1.67 22.95 -6.81
N GLU A 170 -2.29 21.76 -6.59
CA GLU A 170 -3.50 21.59 -5.78
C GLU A 170 -3.28 20.63 -4.61
N ILE A 171 -4.00 20.87 -3.52
CA ILE A 171 -4.28 19.86 -2.49
C ILE A 171 -5.78 19.60 -2.51
N ALA A 172 -6.16 18.39 -2.89
CA ALA A 172 -7.56 17.96 -2.94
C ALA A 172 -7.94 17.11 -1.74
N LEU A 173 -9.17 17.29 -1.27
CA LEU A 173 -9.79 16.46 -0.25
C LEU A 173 -11.07 15.85 -0.83
N TYR A 174 -11.07 14.53 -0.94
CA TYR A 174 -12.21 13.75 -1.41
C TYR A 174 -12.92 13.13 -0.21
N LYS A 175 -14.22 13.34 -0.10
CA LYS A 175 -15.07 12.56 0.81
C LYS A 175 -15.52 11.30 0.09
N VAL A 176 -15.34 10.15 0.74
CA VAL A 176 -15.76 8.86 0.18
C VAL A 176 -17.23 8.64 0.53
N GLU A 177 -18.08 8.47 -0.46
CA GLU A 177 -19.49 8.08 -0.29
C GLU A 177 -19.59 6.55 -0.22
N LYS A 178 -20.42 6.06 0.72
CA LYS A 178 -20.67 4.60 0.93
C LYS A 178 -21.78 4.10 0.04
#